data_84dfba78dca09dfb2269772d70fe6436
#
_entry.id   84dfba78dca09dfb2269772d70fe6436
#
_cell.length_a   1.000
_cell.length_b   1.000
_cell.length_c   1.000
_cell.angle_alpha   90.00
_cell.angle_beta   90.00
_cell.angle_gamma   90.00
#
_symmetry.space_group_name_H-M   'P 1'
#
loop_
_entity.id
_entity.type
_entity.pdbx_description
1 polymer ?
#
loop_
_entity_poly.entity_id
_entity_poly.type
_entity_poly.pdbx_seq_one_letter_code
_entity_poly.pdbx_strand_id
1 'polypeptide(L)'
;MARRLDFYFDCSSPWTYLAFHAVQPLAAEAGAEIAWKPILVGGVFNTVNQTVYDSRAKPNPRKQSYMLKDLADWARLYDLRIVFPPKVFPVNSVKCMRGAFVALDEGKLVPYATAAFESYWGDDRDISKEDALADIAAKAGIERRRFFAGIETDSCKARLRANTDELIERGGFGSPTMFVGDSMFFGNDRMPLIRAALTQPEAPVVAPSPSLSPERGRRT
;
A
#
# COMPACT_ATOMS: atom_id res chain seq x y z
N MET A 1 10.77 -15.77 18.31
CA MET A 1 10.92 -14.47 17.63
C MET A 1 9.53 -13.91 17.37
N ALA A 2 9.32 -12.59 17.51
CA ALA A 2 8.06 -11.98 17.14
C ALA A 2 7.79 -12.24 15.65
N ARG A 3 6.55 -12.59 15.30
CA ARG A 3 6.16 -12.79 13.89
C ARG A 3 6.17 -11.44 13.20
N ARG A 4 6.60 -11.40 11.94
CA ARG A 4 6.74 -10.18 11.15
C ARG A 4 5.80 -10.19 9.96
N LEU A 5 5.14 -9.05 9.74
CA LEU A 5 4.32 -8.76 8.59
C LEU A 5 4.95 -7.60 7.81
N ASP A 6 5.42 -7.84 6.59
CA ASP A 6 5.85 -6.76 5.70
C ASP A 6 4.63 -6.15 5.02
N PHE A 7 4.44 -4.83 5.15
CA PHE A 7 3.30 -4.11 4.58
C PHE A 7 3.77 -3.08 3.56
N TYR A 8 3.64 -3.42 2.27
CA TYR A 8 3.99 -2.52 1.16
C TYR A 8 2.80 -1.65 0.81
N PHE A 9 3.00 -0.33 0.85
CA PHE A 9 1.91 0.62 0.73
C PHE A 9 2.26 1.89 -0.02
N ASP A 10 1.23 2.46 -0.70
CA ASP A 10 1.24 3.80 -1.28
C ASP A 10 -0.08 4.50 -0.90
N CYS A 11 0.02 5.72 -0.38
CA CYS A 11 -1.14 6.50 0.06
C CYS A 11 -2.09 6.87 -1.10
N SER A 12 -1.68 6.71 -2.35
CA SER A 12 -2.52 6.94 -3.53
C SER A 12 -3.51 5.82 -3.86
N SER A 13 -3.58 4.75 -3.05
CA SER A 13 -4.54 3.65 -3.21
C SER A 13 -5.59 3.64 -2.11
N PRO A 14 -6.91 3.69 -2.44
CA PRO A 14 -7.97 3.64 -1.44
C PRO A 14 -8.05 2.27 -0.76
N TRP A 15 -7.74 1.19 -1.48
CA TRP A 15 -7.65 -0.16 -0.94
C TRP A 15 -6.53 -0.29 0.08
N THR A 16 -5.45 0.47 -0.11
CA THR A 16 -4.35 0.53 0.84
C THR A 16 -4.75 1.27 2.12
N TYR A 17 -5.57 2.32 2.03
CA TYR A 17 -6.12 2.99 3.20
C TYR A 17 -6.94 2.04 4.07
N LEU A 18 -7.85 1.28 3.47
CA LEU A 18 -8.63 0.25 4.15
C LEU A 18 -7.74 -0.80 4.82
N ALA A 19 -6.78 -1.34 4.07
CA ALA A 19 -5.84 -2.34 4.60
C ALA A 19 -4.94 -1.79 5.71
N PHE A 20 -4.47 -0.55 5.58
CA PHE A 20 -3.66 0.12 6.59
C PHE A 20 -4.40 0.26 7.93
N HIS A 21 -5.71 0.57 7.86
CA HIS A 21 -6.56 0.63 9.05
C HIS A 21 -6.72 -0.77 9.67
N ALA A 22 -7.06 -1.77 8.87
CA ALA A 22 -7.41 -3.11 9.35
C ALA A 22 -6.21 -3.94 9.84
N VAL A 23 -5.02 -3.72 9.27
CA VAL A 23 -3.83 -4.51 9.60
C VAL A 23 -3.28 -4.22 10.99
N GLN A 24 -3.47 -3.02 11.52
CA GLN A 24 -2.91 -2.59 12.81
C GLN A 24 -3.50 -3.37 13.98
N PRO A 25 -4.84 -3.42 14.19
CA PRO A 25 -5.43 -4.24 15.24
C PRO A 25 -5.15 -5.74 15.01
N LEU A 26 -5.16 -6.21 13.77
CA LEU A 26 -4.85 -7.60 13.44
C LEU A 26 -3.44 -7.99 13.88
N ALA A 27 -2.44 -7.17 13.59
CA ALA A 27 -1.05 -7.45 13.98
C ALA A 27 -0.89 -7.41 15.50
N ALA A 28 -1.53 -6.44 16.18
CA ALA A 28 -1.51 -6.33 17.62
C ALA A 28 -2.10 -7.59 18.29
N GLU A 29 -3.27 -8.07 17.82
CA GLU A 29 -3.92 -9.30 18.31
C GLU A 29 -3.08 -10.56 18.05
N ALA A 30 -2.36 -10.60 16.92
CA ALA A 30 -1.48 -11.71 16.58
C ALA A 30 -0.10 -11.65 17.26
N GLY A 31 0.22 -10.58 18.00
CA GLY A 31 1.54 -10.34 18.57
C GLY A 31 2.64 -10.21 17.51
N ALA A 32 2.28 -9.65 16.33
CA ALA A 32 3.17 -9.51 15.20
C ALA A 32 3.67 -8.06 15.04
N GLU A 33 4.92 -7.91 14.58
CA GLU A 33 5.48 -6.62 14.21
C GLU A 33 5.14 -6.31 12.75
N ILE A 34 4.71 -5.08 12.47
CA ILE A 34 4.52 -4.59 11.11
C ILE A 34 5.80 -3.88 10.63
N ALA A 35 6.43 -4.43 9.60
CA ALA A 35 7.49 -3.74 8.88
C ALA A 35 6.87 -2.90 7.75
N TRP A 36 6.79 -1.62 7.98
CA TRP A 36 6.23 -0.69 7.03
C TRP A 36 7.17 -0.45 5.85
N LYS A 37 6.69 -0.67 4.63
CA LYS A 37 7.42 -0.59 3.38
C LYS A 37 6.77 0.44 2.43
N PRO A 38 7.07 1.73 2.55
CA PRO A 38 6.61 2.72 1.58
C PRO A 38 7.12 2.39 0.18
N ILE A 39 6.23 2.41 -0.82
CA ILE A 39 6.54 2.14 -2.24
C ILE A 39 5.96 3.23 -3.12
N LEU A 40 6.29 3.19 -4.42
CA LEU A 40 5.63 3.96 -5.45
C LEU A 40 4.82 3.02 -6.35
N VAL A 41 3.51 2.98 -6.16
CA VAL A 41 2.62 2.06 -6.89
C VAL A 41 2.62 2.34 -8.40
N GLY A 42 2.79 3.60 -8.82
CA GLY A 42 2.98 3.94 -10.23
C GLY A 42 4.23 3.29 -10.84
N GLY A 43 5.33 3.18 -10.08
CA GLY A 43 6.52 2.45 -10.48
C GLY A 43 6.26 0.96 -10.69
N VAL A 44 5.50 0.34 -9.78
CA VAL A 44 5.09 -1.07 -9.89
C VAL A 44 4.24 -1.28 -11.15
N PHE A 45 3.24 -0.41 -11.39
CA PHE A 45 2.38 -0.52 -12.57
C PHE A 45 3.15 -0.38 -13.88
N ASN A 46 4.07 0.56 -13.95
CA ASN A 46 4.90 0.77 -15.15
C ASN A 46 5.78 -0.44 -15.49
N THR A 47 6.19 -1.19 -14.48
CA THR A 47 7.14 -2.29 -14.65
C THR A 47 6.42 -3.62 -14.89
N VAL A 48 5.41 -3.98 -14.08
CA VAL A 48 4.85 -5.35 -14.07
C VAL A 48 3.33 -5.41 -14.22
N ASN A 49 2.61 -4.27 -14.22
CA ASN A 49 1.14 -4.28 -14.28
C ASN A 49 0.55 -3.14 -15.12
N GLN A 50 1.01 -2.99 -16.36
CA GLN A 50 0.57 -1.94 -17.29
C GLN A 50 -0.92 -2.05 -17.67
N THR A 51 -1.54 -3.23 -17.54
CA THR A 51 -2.97 -3.46 -17.83
C THR A 51 -3.90 -2.62 -16.95
N VAL A 52 -3.41 -2.08 -15.83
CA VAL A 52 -4.15 -1.11 -15.01
C VAL A 52 -4.50 0.15 -15.80
N TYR A 53 -3.60 0.61 -16.67
CA TYR A 53 -3.85 1.81 -17.50
C TYR A 53 -4.91 1.55 -18.57
N ASP A 54 -4.91 0.37 -19.19
CA ASP A 54 -5.94 -0.03 -20.16
C ASP A 54 -7.31 -0.10 -19.51
N SER A 55 -7.38 -0.68 -18.31
CA SER A 55 -8.61 -0.78 -17.53
C SER A 55 -9.16 0.59 -17.10
N ARG A 56 -8.28 1.57 -16.87
CA ARG A 56 -8.66 2.96 -16.55
C ARG A 56 -9.11 3.72 -17.80
N ALA A 57 -8.44 3.52 -18.94
CA ALA A 57 -8.78 4.16 -20.21
C ALA A 57 -10.09 3.64 -20.81
N LYS A 58 -10.39 2.36 -20.63
CA LYS A 58 -11.60 1.69 -21.12
C LYS A 58 -12.30 0.89 -20.00
N PRO A 59 -12.91 1.58 -19.03
CA PRO A 59 -13.53 0.91 -17.90
C PRO A 59 -14.73 0.08 -18.33
N ASN A 60 -14.88 -1.12 -17.76
CA ASN A 60 -16.12 -1.89 -17.86
C ASN A 60 -17.15 -1.29 -16.89
N PRO A 61 -18.30 -0.78 -17.35
CA PRO A 61 -19.26 -0.07 -16.48
C PRO A 61 -19.77 -0.92 -15.30
N ARG A 62 -19.99 -2.23 -15.52
CA ARG A 62 -20.46 -3.13 -14.45
C ARG A 62 -19.40 -3.34 -13.38
N LYS A 63 -18.13 -3.57 -13.80
CA LYS A 63 -17.02 -3.72 -12.85
C LYS A 63 -16.77 -2.42 -12.08
N GLN A 64 -16.86 -1.28 -12.75
CA GLN A 64 -16.70 0.03 -12.12
C GLN A 64 -17.80 0.30 -11.08
N SER A 65 -19.06 0.04 -11.43
CA SER A 65 -20.18 0.18 -10.49
C SER A 65 -20.02 -0.73 -9.26
N TYR A 66 -19.59 -1.97 -9.47
CA TYR A 66 -19.33 -2.90 -8.36
C TYR A 66 -18.15 -2.41 -7.50
N MET A 67 -17.05 -1.98 -8.12
CA MET A 67 -15.88 -1.46 -7.39
C MET A 67 -16.24 -0.26 -6.50
N LEU A 68 -17.08 0.66 -6.99
CA LEU A 68 -17.53 1.81 -6.20
C LEU A 68 -18.38 1.38 -5.00
N LYS A 69 -19.28 0.42 -5.21
CA LYS A 69 -20.08 -0.18 -4.13
C LYS A 69 -19.20 -0.87 -3.11
N ASP A 70 -18.28 -1.71 -3.55
CA ASP A 70 -17.38 -2.48 -2.71
C ASP A 70 -16.50 -1.56 -1.85
N LEU A 71 -15.92 -0.51 -2.47
CA LEU A 71 -15.15 0.51 -1.75
C LEU A 71 -16.00 1.21 -0.66
N ALA A 72 -17.25 1.54 -0.97
CA ALA A 72 -18.16 2.19 -0.02
C ALA A 72 -18.56 1.24 1.13
N ASP A 73 -18.75 -0.04 0.85
CA ASP A 73 -19.09 -1.03 1.86
C ASP A 73 -17.93 -1.26 2.85
N TRP A 74 -16.70 -1.39 2.33
CA TRP A 74 -15.50 -1.50 3.17
C TRP A 74 -15.25 -0.23 3.99
N ALA A 75 -15.41 0.96 3.39
CA ALA A 75 -15.26 2.22 4.10
C ALA A 75 -16.26 2.34 5.26
N ARG A 76 -17.52 1.95 5.03
CA ARG A 76 -18.56 1.93 6.08
C ARG A 76 -18.25 0.91 7.18
N LEU A 77 -17.76 -0.29 6.81
CA LEU A 77 -17.39 -1.33 7.78
C LEU A 77 -16.29 -0.87 8.74
N TYR A 78 -15.35 -0.07 8.24
CA TYR A 78 -14.21 0.44 9.03
C TYR A 78 -14.42 1.85 9.58
N ASP A 79 -15.61 2.43 9.39
CA ASP A 79 -15.94 3.82 9.78
C ASP A 79 -14.93 4.84 9.19
N LEU A 80 -14.55 4.63 7.93
CA LEU A 80 -13.63 5.50 7.21
C LEU A 80 -14.38 6.35 6.17
N ARG A 81 -14.00 7.62 6.09
CA ARG A 81 -14.49 8.51 5.04
C ARG A 81 -13.59 8.37 3.81
N ILE A 82 -14.20 8.02 2.67
CA ILE A 82 -13.51 7.96 1.36
C ILE A 82 -14.31 8.75 0.33
N VAL A 83 -13.69 9.75 -0.28
CA VAL A 83 -14.19 10.48 -1.45
C VAL A 83 -13.56 9.86 -2.69
N PHE A 84 -14.39 9.27 -3.58
CA PHE A 84 -13.90 8.64 -4.79
C PHE A 84 -14.76 8.99 -6.02
N PRO A 85 -14.18 9.38 -7.17
CA PRO A 85 -12.77 9.76 -7.32
C PRO A 85 -12.48 11.11 -6.64
N PRO A 86 -11.28 11.32 -6.08
CA PRO A 86 -10.87 12.63 -5.62
C PRO A 86 -10.64 13.58 -6.83
N LYS A 87 -10.62 14.89 -6.59
CA LYS A 87 -10.46 15.93 -7.63
C LYS A 87 -9.18 15.77 -8.44
N VAL A 88 -8.11 15.30 -7.80
CA VAL A 88 -6.82 15.00 -8.44
C VAL A 88 -6.60 13.50 -8.40
N PHE A 89 -6.95 12.80 -9.49
CA PHE A 89 -6.80 11.36 -9.60
C PHE A 89 -6.29 10.96 -11.01
N PRO A 90 -5.21 10.16 -11.10
CA PRO A 90 -4.30 9.74 -10.02
C PRO A 90 -3.45 10.90 -9.49
N VAL A 91 -3.12 10.88 -8.21
CA VAL A 91 -2.23 11.87 -7.58
C VAL A 91 -0.76 11.45 -7.72
N ASN A 92 0.14 12.44 -7.78
CA ASN A 92 1.56 12.19 -7.64
C ASN A 92 1.93 12.03 -6.15
N SER A 93 2.06 10.79 -5.68
CA SER A 93 2.36 10.46 -4.28
C SER A 93 3.85 10.49 -3.92
N VAL A 94 4.76 10.77 -4.85
CA VAL A 94 6.22 10.63 -4.64
C VAL A 94 6.71 11.36 -3.40
N LYS A 95 6.39 12.64 -3.23
CA LYS A 95 6.83 13.43 -2.07
C LYS A 95 6.18 12.93 -0.77
N CYS A 96 4.90 12.54 -0.83
CA CYS A 96 4.18 11.96 0.29
C CYS A 96 4.82 10.63 0.73
N MET A 97 5.15 9.74 -0.20
CA MET A 97 5.76 8.45 0.12
C MET A 97 7.22 8.57 0.57
N ARG A 98 7.97 9.60 0.11
CA ARG A 98 9.27 9.96 0.70
C ARG A 98 9.10 10.45 2.15
N GLY A 99 8.05 11.23 2.41
CA GLY A 99 7.72 11.68 3.77
C GLY A 99 7.46 10.53 4.74
N ALA A 100 6.94 9.40 4.25
CA ALA A 100 6.76 8.20 5.07
C ALA A 100 8.11 7.66 5.60
N PHE A 101 9.22 7.81 4.87
CA PHE A 101 10.55 7.43 5.39
C PHE A 101 11.04 8.39 6.46
N VAL A 102 10.79 9.70 6.30
CA VAL A 102 11.11 10.67 7.36
C VAL A 102 10.33 10.34 8.63
N ALA A 103 9.06 9.99 8.48
CA ALA A 103 8.20 9.58 9.59
C ALA A 103 8.66 8.25 10.22
N LEU A 104 9.12 7.28 9.43
CA LEU A 104 9.72 6.03 9.93
C LEU A 104 10.94 6.29 10.81
N ASP A 105 11.83 7.15 10.35
CA ASP A 105 13.08 7.48 11.05
C ASP A 105 12.81 8.21 12.38
N GLU A 106 11.64 8.84 12.54
CA GLU A 106 11.18 9.47 13.77
C GLU A 106 10.24 8.59 14.62
N GLY A 107 9.95 7.36 14.20
CA GLY A 107 8.96 6.51 14.88
C GLY A 107 7.52 7.01 14.77
N LYS A 108 7.23 7.84 13.77
CA LYS A 108 5.94 8.54 13.58
C LYS A 108 5.19 8.10 12.32
N LEU A 109 5.51 6.94 11.78
CA LEU A 109 4.92 6.50 10.52
C LEU A 109 3.41 6.38 10.61
N VAL A 110 2.88 5.73 11.64
CA VAL A 110 1.44 5.49 11.75
C VAL A 110 0.66 6.80 11.75
N PRO A 111 0.92 7.78 12.63
CA PRO A 111 0.23 9.07 12.59
C PRO A 111 0.44 9.82 11.26
N TYR A 112 1.63 9.73 10.64
CA TYR A 112 1.88 10.35 9.34
C TYR A 112 1.02 9.74 8.22
N ALA A 113 1.04 8.41 8.09
CA ALA A 113 0.30 7.71 7.05
C ALA A 113 -1.21 7.86 7.24
N THR A 114 -1.71 7.83 8.49
CA THR A 114 -3.11 8.14 8.81
C THR A 114 -3.48 9.53 8.28
N ALA A 115 -2.71 10.56 8.64
CA ALA A 115 -2.97 11.92 8.18
C ALA A 115 -2.89 12.06 6.65
N ALA A 116 -2.00 11.30 5.98
CA ALA A 116 -1.89 11.30 4.53
C ALA A 116 -3.11 10.66 3.85
N PHE A 117 -3.57 9.52 4.34
CA PHE A 117 -4.77 8.85 3.84
C PHE A 117 -6.02 9.69 4.07
N GLU A 118 -6.22 10.24 5.27
CA GLU A 118 -7.34 11.11 5.60
C GLU A 118 -7.34 12.37 4.73
N SER A 119 -6.19 13.02 4.55
CA SER A 119 -6.06 14.21 3.73
C SER A 119 -6.47 13.96 2.28
N TYR A 120 -5.98 12.85 1.68
CA TYR A 120 -6.26 12.57 0.28
C TYR A 120 -7.64 11.94 0.07
N TRP A 121 -7.96 10.86 0.78
CA TRP A 121 -9.19 10.12 0.58
C TRP A 121 -10.37 10.68 1.37
N GLY A 122 -10.13 11.21 2.57
CA GLY A 122 -11.17 11.78 3.41
C GLY A 122 -11.53 13.22 3.04
N ASP A 123 -10.51 14.07 2.91
CA ASP A 123 -10.68 15.53 2.74
C ASP A 123 -10.52 16.01 1.29
N ASP A 124 -10.30 15.07 0.33
CA ASP A 124 -10.16 15.37 -1.10
C ASP A 124 -9.05 16.42 -1.39
N ARG A 125 -7.93 16.36 -0.64
CA ARG A 125 -6.80 17.27 -0.78
C ARG A 125 -5.71 16.65 -1.69
N ASP A 126 -5.11 17.50 -2.50
CA ASP A 126 -3.97 17.09 -3.35
C ASP A 126 -2.69 16.95 -2.51
N ILE A 127 -2.32 15.70 -2.14
CA ILE A 127 -1.12 15.38 -1.36
C ILE A 127 0.19 15.53 -2.15
N SER A 128 0.15 15.99 -3.39
CA SER A 128 1.36 16.41 -4.12
C SER A 128 1.81 17.83 -3.75
N LYS A 129 0.96 18.62 -3.12
CA LYS A 129 1.18 20.02 -2.79
C LYS A 129 1.90 20.18 -1.44
N GLU A 130 2.75 21.19 -1.37
CA GLU A 130 3.57 21.45 -0.18
C GLU A 130 2.77 21.85 1.05
N ASP A 131 1.66 22.56 0.87
CA ASP A 131 0.76 22.92 1.98
C ASP A 131 0.09 21.68 2.58
N ALA A 132 -0.42 20.78 1.75
CA ALA A 132 -1.00 19.52 2.22
C ALA A 132 0.05 18.64 2.93
N LEU A 133 1.26 18.53 2.36
CA LEU A 133 2.36 17.78 2.97
C LEU A 133 2.82 18.40 4.30
N ALA A 134 2.85 19.74 4.39
CA ALA A 134 3.19 20.42 5.63
C ALA A 134 2.18 20.14 6.75
N ASP A 135 0.88 20.16 6.43
CA ASP A 135 -0.18 19.85 7.38
C ASP A 135 -0.14 18.37 7.82
N ILE A 136 0.10 17.46 6.88
CA ILE A 136 0.28 16.02 7.17
C ILE A 136 1.45 15.81 8.14
N ALA A 137 2.60 16.43 7.84
CA ALA A 137 3.77 16.34 8.71
C ALA A 137 3.51 16.94 10.10
N ALA A 138 2.82 18.08 10.17
CA ALA A 138 2.45 18.74 11.42
C ALA A 138 1.51 17.87 12.26
N LYS A 139 0.49 17.24 11.66
CA LYS A 139 -0.42 16.30 12.34
C LYS A 139 0.34 15.12 12.95
N ALA A 140 1.42 14.66 12.30
CA ALA A 140 2.30 13.63 12.82
C ALA A 140 3.35 14.15 13.84
N GLY A 141 3.37 15.44 14.12
CA GLY A 141 4.37 16.05 15.00
C GLY A 141 5.78 16.11 14.41
N ILE A 142 5.91 16.15 13.07
CA ILE A 142 7.18 16.27 12.36
C ILE A 142 7.42 17.74 12.02
N GLU A 143 8.60 18.23 12.38
CA GLU A 143 8.98 19.62 12.12
C GLU A 143 9.10 19.90 10.61
N ARG A 144 8.47 20.98 10.12
CA ARG A 144 8.35 21.32 8.70
C ARG A 144 9.69 21.32 7.96
N ARG A 145 10.68 22.03 8.50
CA ARG A 145 12.01 22.16 7.86
C ARG A 145 12.70 20.82 7.73
N ARG A 146 12.63 20.01 8.77
CA ARG A 146 13.20 18.64 8.80
C ARG A 146 12.49 17.73 7.81
N PHE A 147 11.17 17.80 7.73
CA PHE A 147 10.38 17.04 6.78
C PHE A 147 10.80 17.34 5.34
N PHE A 148 10.77 18.61 4.92
CA PHE A 148 11.11 18.98 3.55
C PHE A 148 12.57 18.75 3.19
N ALA A 149 13.49 18.96 4.12
CA ALA A 149 14.90 18.59 3.92
C ALA A 149 15.06 17.06 3.74
N GLY A 150 14.35 16.26 4.55
CA GLY A 150 14.44 14.79 4.53
C GLY A 150 13.95 14.17 3.23
N ILE A 151 12.82 14.63 2.70
CA ILE A 151 12.22 14.07 1.46
C ILE A 151 13.05 14.32 0.20
N GLU A 152 13.98 15.29 0.23
CA GLU A 152 14.83 15.62 -0.91
C GLU A 152 16.20 14.94 -0.88
N THR A 153 16.53 14.24 0.20
CA THR A 153 17.81 13.51 0.31
C THR A 153 17.88 12.34 -0.68
N ASP A 154 19.07 12.07 -1.20
CA ASP A 154 19.29 10.94 -2.10
C ASP A 154 19.06 9.60 -1.41
N SER A 155 19.36 9.50 -0.12
CA SER A 155 19.04 8.33 0.71
C SER A 155 17.54 8.05 0.73
N CYS A 156 16.70 9.07 0.95
CA CYS A 156 15.23 8.90 0.97
C CYS A 156 14.69 8.45 -0.40
N LYS A 157 15.21 9.06 -1.49
CA LYS A 157 14.86 8.67 -2.88
C LYS A 157 15.27 7.23 -3.17
N ALA A 158 16.48 6.83 -2.77
CA ALA A 158 16.99 5.47 -2.95
C ALA A 158 16.17 4.43 -2.17
N ARG A 159 15.77 4.73 -0.93
CA ARG A 159 14.92 3.84 -0.11
C ARG A 159 13.56 3.59 -0.75
N LEU A 160 12.91 4.64 -1.29
CA LEU A 160 11.62 4.49 -1.98
C LEU A 160 11.76 3.60 -3.21
N ARG A 161 12.83 3.78 -3.99
CA ARG A 161 13.13 2.92 -5.13
C ARG A 161 13.38 1.49 -4.69
N ALA A 162 14.26 1.27 -3.71
CA ALA A 162 14.62 -0.05 -3.22
C ALA A 162 13.41 -0.86 -2.72
N ASN A 163 12.51 -0.24 -1.95
CA ASN A 163 11.29 -0.92 -1.50
C ASN A 163 10.35 -1.25 -2.68
N THR A 164 10.29 -0.39 -3.70
CA THR A 164 9.48 -0.63 -4.89
C THR A 164 10.04 -1.79 -5.71
N ASP A 165 11.36 -1.82 -5.90
CA ASP A 165 12.07 -2.88 -6.62
C ASP A 165 11.97 -4.22 -5.84
N GLU A 166 12.16 -4.20 -4.51
CA GLU A 166 11.99 -5.36 -3.62
C GLU A 166 10.59 -5.98 -3.74
N LEU A 167 9.54 -5.13 -3.76
CA LEU A 167 8.18 -5.62 -3.96
C LEU A 167 8.02 -6.36 -5.29
N ILE A 168 8.54 -5.78 -6.38
CA ILE A 168 8.48 -6.35 -7.72
C ILE A 168 9.25 -7.68 -7.78
N GLU A 169 10.44 -7.74 -7.22
CA GLU A 169 11.28 -8.95 -7.16
C GLU A 169 10.59 -10.07 -6.37
N ARG A 170 9.84 -9.74 -5.33
CA ARG A 170 9.03 -10.69 -4.54
C ARG A 170 7.72 -11.07 -5.23
N GLY A 171 7.46 -10.62 -6.46
CA GLY A 171 6.26 -10.95 -7.24
C GLY A 171 5.06 -10.04 -6.98
N GLY A 172 5.21 -8.93 -6.25
CA GLY A 172 4.14 -7.96 -6.02
C GLY A 172 3.83 -7.15 -7.28
N PHE A 173 2.56 -6.80 -7.46
CA PHE A 173 2.06 -6.14 -8.68
C PHE A 173 1.13 -4.97 -8.38
N GLY A 174 1.03 -4.54 -7.14
CA GLY A 174 0.18 -3.41 -6.73
C GLY A 174 0.23 -3.10 -5.23
N SER A 175 -0.70 -2.28 -4.76
CA SER A 175 -0.82 -1.85 -3.36
C SER A 175 -2.30 -1.91 -2.91
N PRO A 176 -2.61 -2.46 -1.71
CA PRO A 176 -1.67 -2.99 -0.72
C PRO A 176 -1.15 -4.38 -1.09
N THR A 177 0.12 -4.65 -0.79
CA THR A 177 0.68 -6.00 -0.81
C THR A 177 1.36 -6.27 0.53
N MET A 178 1.14 -7.46 1.07
CA MET A 178 1.65 -7.87 2.37
C MET A 178 2.35 -9.22 2.27
N PHE A 179 3.35 -9.45 3.14
CA PHE A 179 4.01 -10.74 3.22
C PHE A 179 4.11 -11.20 4.67
N VAL A 180 3.89 -12.49 4.88
CA VAL A 180 4.24 -13.22 6.11
C VAL A 180 5.23 -14.30 5.68
N GLY A 181 6.50 -14.13 6.01
CA GLY A 181 7.57 -14.92 5.39
C GLY A 181 7.56 -14.72 3.87
N ASP A 182 7.48 -15.84 3.11
CA ASP A 182 7.42 -15.82 1.64
C ASP A 182 5.98 -15.79 1.10
N SER A 183 4.97 -15.92 1.97
CA SER A 183 3.57 -15.93 1.55
C SER A 183 3.08 -14.52 1.26
N MET A 184 2.66 -14.26 0.00
CA MET A 184 2.14 -12.98 -0.46
C MET A 184 0.61 -12.90 -0.33
N PHE A 185 0.13 -11.73 0.11
CA PHE A 185 -1.28 -11.37 0.19
C PHE A 185 -1.50 -10.02 -0.49
N PHE A 186 -2.44 -9.97 -1.45
CA PHE A 186 -2.77 -8.74 -2.18
C PHE A 186 -4.23 -8.36 -1.96
N GLY A 187 -4.46 -7.11 -1.54
CA GLY A 187 -5.79 -6.54 -1.32
C GLY A 187 -6.16 -6.38 0.15
N ASN A 188 -7.14 -5.51 0.43
CA ASN A 188 -7.63 -5.23 1.78
C ASN A 188 -8.47 -6.39 2.38
N ASP A 189 -9.01 -7.24 1.55
CA ASP A 189 -9.88 -8.36 1.92
C ASP A 189 -9.10 -9.63 2.36
N ARG A 190 -7.77 -9.58 2.40
CA ARG A 190 -6.91 -10.71 2.79
C ARG A 190 -6.65 -10.81 4.29
N MET A 191 -7.20 -9.93 5.11
CA MET A 191 -6.97 -9.90 6.57
C MET A 191 -7.23 -11.25 7.27
N PRO A 192 -8.27 -12.04 6.95
CA PRO A 192 -8.45 -13.36 7.55
C PRO A 192 -7.32 -14.35 7.22
N LEU A 193 -6.80 -14.32 5.99
CA LEU A 193 -5.69 -15.17 5.56
C LEU A 193 -4.37 -14.76 6.21
N ILE A 194 -4.12 -13.45 6.35
CA ILE A 194 -2.95 -12.91 7.05
C ILE A 194 -3.00 -13.30 8.52
N ARG A 195 -4.17 -13.21 9.17
CA ARG A 195 -4.36 -13.68 10.55
C ARG A 195 -3.99 -15.16 10.68
N ALA A 196 -4.48 -15.99 9.77
CA ALA A 196 -4.16 -17.43 9.77
C ALA A 196 -2.65 -17.66 9.61
N ALA A 197 -2.01 -16.98 8.65
CA ALA A 197 -0.56 -17.10 8.43
C ALA A 197 0.28 -16.64 9.64
N LEU A 198 -0.18 -15.62 10.36
CA LEU A 198 0.48 -15.13 11.57
C LEU A 198 0.25 -16.01 12.81
N THR A 199 -0.82 -16.80 12.86
CA THR A 199 -1.19 -17.55 14.08
C THR A 199 -1.02 -19.06 13.96
N GLN A 200 -1.03 -19.60 12.72
CA GLN A 200 -0.92 -21.04 12.46
C GLN A 200 0.49 -21.41 11.98
N PRO A 201 0.99 -22.64 12.28
CA PRO A 201 2.16 -23.16 11.60
C PRO A 201 1.87 -23.28 10.10
N GLU A 202 2.91 -23.19 9.26
CA GLU A 202 2.77 -23.27 7.79
C GLU A 202 1.86 -24.43 7.39
N ALA A 203 0.74 -24.10 6.74
CA ALA A 203 -0.15 -25.09 6.17
C ALA A 203 0.52 -25.74 4.94
N PRO A 204 0.23 -27.02 4.65
CA PRO A 204 0.80 -27.67 3.46
C PRO A 204 0.37 -26.91 2.19
N VAL A 205 1.36 -26.61 1.35
CA VAL A 205 1.14 -25.95 0.05
C VAL A 205 0.28 -26.88 -0.81
N VAL A 206 -0.86 -26.39 -1.28
CA VAL A 206 -1.62 -27.08 -2.34
C VAL A 206 -0.73 -27.06 -3.58
N ALA A 207 -0.17 -28.22 -3.96
CA ALA A 207 0.64 -28.31 -5.16
C ALA A 207 -0.21 -27.91 -6.38
N PRO A 208 0.28 -27.00 -7.26
CA PRO A 208 -0.44 -26.66 -8.48
C PRO A 208 -0.63 -27.92 -9.32
N SER A 209 -1.81 -28.06 -9.93
CA SER A 209 -2.07 -29.15 -10.87
C SER A 209 -1.00 -29.13 -11.98
N PRO A 210 -0.48 -30.28 -12.42
CA PRO A 210 0.52 -30.36 -13.49
C PRO A 210 0.10 -29.64 -14.78
N SER A 211 -1.21 -29.47 -15.01
CA SER A 211 -1.79 -28.77 -16.15
C SER A 211 -1.65 -27.24 -16.11
N LEU A 212 -1.25 -26.65 -14.96
CA LEU A 212 -1.05 -25.20 -14.79
C LEU A 212 0.42 -24.80 -14.77
N SER A 213 1.35 -25.74 -14.94
CA SER A 213 2.76 -25.40 -15.09
C SER A 213 2.98 -24.70 -16.44
N PRO A 214 3.62 -23.51 -16.48
CA PRO A 214 3.95 -22.86 -17.76
C PRO A 214 4.82 -23.80 -18.57
N GLU A 215 4.40 -24.11 -19.80
CA GLU A 215 5.19 -24.91 -20.74
C GLU A 215 6.58 -24.28 -20.85
N ARG A 216 7.60 -25.03 -20.45
CA ARG A 216 8.99 -24.67 -20.75
C ARG A 216 9.14 -24.75 -22.27
N GLY A 217 9.10 -23.60 -22.92
CA GLY A 217 9.33 -23.50 -24.36
C GLY A 217 10.59 -24.27 -24.74
N ARG A 218 10.41 -25.38 -25.44
CA ARG A 218 11.50 -26.06 -26.12
C ARG A 218 12.03 -25.12 -27.19
N ARG A 219 13.20 -24.55 -26.95
CA ARG A 219 13.99 -23.94 -28.03
C ARG A 219 14.52 -25.10 -28.87
N THR A 220 14.05 -25.18 -30.09
CA THR A 220 14.70 -25.87 -31.20
C THR A 220 15.59 -24.89 -31.93
#